data_786809f96adb5b01846a2d8bb68a28ec
#
_entry.id   786809f96adb5b01846a2d8bb68a28ec
#
_cell.length_a   1.000
_cell.length_b   1.000
_cell.length_c   1.000
_cell.angle_alpha   90.00
_cell.angle_beta   90.00
_cell.angle_gamma   90.00
#
_symmetry.space_group_name_H-M   'P 1'
#
loop_
_entity.id
_entity.type
_entity.pdbx_description
1 polymer ?
#
loop_
_entity_poly.entity_id
_entity_poly.type
_entity_poly.pdbx_seq_one_letter_code
_entity_poly.pdbx_strand_id
1 'polypeptide(L)'
;MKKFLALLLAALMVFSLAACQSKPTQPADDKTTKAEEQKTDAPGPVEVKEYEVTIWVADEIKDLTIKQIEDYNANNEDGLKFKATVEAVSEADAGTNMITDVEAGADLFCFAQDQFARLVLAGAVSQLGAKATEKVTAENAEGVVKAAKTSDGSLYAYPLTADNGYFMYYDKSVIPEADVDSFEKLLADCEKAQKYFSFEAETSAWYIASWFFATGCVSEWTIDETGKFLSVNDDFNSDKGLISAKGLYKFVSSDWHLSSSSGAGFEQNCAVVVTGIWDYETVKGILGDNMGVTDLPSFEVDGKEYHLGSFNGCKLLGVKPNTDQQRLSACHKLAQYLTGEKCQLERFNERSWGPSNLNAQASPEVQANPGLAALLKQAPYSVPQGQIHGSWWDIAKVIGTDVMDSDGSDAGLKAALDAYQAKIDGLFSMDEETARAFTVIGAINDTAWGTDFAMTEESEGVWVSNDTFHMAAGTQFKCRQGLSWSVNFGGDGPDGNFE
;
A
#
# COMPACT_ATOMS: atom_id res chain seq x y z
N MET A 1 3.86 31.06 41.07
CA MET A 1 4.44 29.71 41.05
C MET A 1 5.57 29.51 40.02
N LYS A 2 5.91 30.49 39.16
CA LYS A 2 7.02 30.35 38.15
C LYS A 2 8.39 30.83 38.65
N LYS A 3 8.55 31.31 39.86
CA LYS A 3 9.82 31.78 40.43
C LYS A 3 10.45 30.81 41.46
N PHE A 4 9.76 29.71 41.81
CA PHE A 4 10.29 28.70 42.75
C PHE A 4 10.95 27.50 42.03
N LEU A 5 10.70 27.33 40.74
CA LEU A 5 11.30 26.21 39.96
C LEU A 5 12.72 26.52 39.45
N ALA A 6 13.08 27.80 39.36
CA ALA A 6 14.41 28.24 38.92
C ALA A 6 15.50 28.12 39.98
N LEU A 7 15.14 28.04 41.29
CA LEU A 7 16.10 27.92 42.38
C LEU A 7 16.47 26.46 42.71
N LEU A 8 15.68 25.48 42.30
CA LEU A 8 15.97 24.06 42.54
C LEU A 8 16.95 23.46 41.50
N LEU A 9 17.02 24.02 40.30
CA LEU A 9 17.99 23.60 39.29
C LEU A 9 19.40 24.18 39.47
N ALA A 10 19.56 25.28 40.22
CA ALA A 10 20.87 25.87 40.50
C ALA A 10 21.60 25.17 41.65
N ALA A 11 20.92 24.41 42.49
CA ALA A 11 21.52 23.71 43.66
C ALA A 11 22.12 22.33 43.31
N LEU A 12 21.81 21.78 42.13
CA LEU A 12 22.30 20.47 41.69
C LEU A 12 23.62 20.52 40.87
N MET A 13 24.10 21.70 40.49
CA MET A 13 25.33 21.89 39.75
C MET A 13 26.58 22.23 40.56
N VAL A 14 26.50 22.30 41.89
CA VAL A 14 27.61 22.71 42.75
C VAL A 14 28.32 21.57 43.48
N PHE A 15 27.83 20.30 43.32
CA PHE A 15 28.42 19.15 44.07
C PHE A 15 29.32 18.23 43.22
N SER A 16 29.74 18.57 41.99
CA SER A 16 30.60 17.72 41.16
C SER A 16 32.03 18.24 40.92
N LEU A 17 32.53 19.17 41.71
CA LEU A 17 33.89 19.76 41.56
C LEU A 17 34.73 19.72 42.83
N ALA A 18 34.70 18.66 43.61
CA ALA A 18 35.56 18.50 44.78
C ALA A 18 36.07 17.06 44.92
N ALA A 19 36.96 16.64 44.05
CA ALA A 19 37.86 15.51 44.34
C ALA A 19 38.97 15.42 43.28
N CYS A 20 40.03 16.16 43.42
CA CYS A 20 41.38 15.84 42.97
C CYS A 20 42.34 16.94 43.41
N GLN A 21 42.83 16.88 44.61
CA GLN A 21 44.12 17.51 45.02
C GLN A 21 44.97 16.43 45.69
N SER A 22 45.96 15.93 44.98
CA SER A 22 47.04 15.13 45.52
C SER A 22 48.30 15.99 45.67
N LYS A 23 48.89 15.98 46.85
CA LYS A 23 50.19 16.56 47.20
C LYS A 23 51.37 15.77 46.65
N PRO A 24 52.51 16.44 46.37
CA PRO A 24 53.71 15.77 45.88
C PRO A 24 54.56 15.20 47.00
N THR A 25 55.19 14.06 46.79
CA THR A 25 56.33 13.56 47.52
C THR A 25 57.38 12.98 46.56
N GLN A 26 58.65 13.23 46.88
CA GLN A 26 59.86 13.03 46.11
C GLN A 26 60.35 11.56 46.04
N PRO A 27 61.40 11.27 45.29
CA PRO A 27 61.59 10.05 44.51
C PRO A 27 62.47 8.98 45.22
N ALA A 28 62.27 7.73 44.82
CA ALA A 28 63.25 6.68 45.07
C ALA A 28 63.12 5.58 44.00
N ASP A 29 64.26 5.42 43.32
CA ASP A 29 64.87 4.20 42.75
C ASP A 29 64.15 3.36 41.68
N ASP A 30 64.72 3.50 40.53
CA ASP A 30 65.03 2.53 39.48
C ASP A 30 64.76 1.05 39.76
N LYS A 31 63.76 0.45 39.07
CA LYS A 31 63.76 -0.93 38.58
C LYS A 31 62.95 -1.02 37.31
N THR A 32 63.67 -1.24 36.21
CA THR A 32 63.21 -1.70 34.89
C THR A 32 62.18 -2.83 35.04
N THR A 33 60.91 -2.53 34.68
CA THR A 33 59.89 -3.51 34.37
C THR A 33 59.46 -3.35 32.93
N LYS A 34 59.63 -4.42 32.17
CA LYS A 34 59.21 -4.54 30.77
C LYS A 34 57.77 -4.12 30.63
N ALA A 35 57.48 -3.24 29.67
CA ALA A 35 56.14 -2.99 29.20
C ALA A 35 55.59 -4.32 28.62
N GLU A 36 54.56 -4.87 29.23
CA GLU A 36 53.70 -5.85 28.60
C GLU A 36 52.92 -5.11 27.52
N GLU A 37 53.19 -5.46 26.27
CA GLU A 37 52.28 -5.13 25.15
C GLU A 37 50.92 -5.76 25.48
N GLN A 38 49.92 -4.92 25.78
CA GLN A 38 48.52 -5.30 25.69
C GLN A 38 48.27 -5.69 24.23
N LYS A 39 48.23 -6.99 23.95
CA LYS A 39 47.64 -7.53 22.77
C LYS A 39 46.16 -7.10 22.81
N THR A 40 45.79 -6.17 21.97
CA THR A 40 44.39 -6.00 21.57
C THR A 40 43.99 -7.31 20.89
N ASP A 41 43.22 -8.14 21.58
CA ASP A 41 42.59 -9.28 20.94
C ASP A 41 41.77 -8.76 19.77
N ALA A 42 42.10 -9.25 18.59
CA ALA A 42 41.24 -9.07 17.43
C ALA A 42 39.83 -9.62 17.76
N PRO A 43 38.74 -8.99 17.36
CA PRO A 43 37.41 -9.53 17.59
C PRO A 43 37.40 -11.00 17.13
N GLY A 44 36.97 -11.89 18.01
CA GLY A 44 36.77 -13.29 17.65
C GLY A 44 35.81 -13.44 16.48
N PRO A 45 35.83 -14.57 15.78
CA PRO A 45 34.90 -14.78 14.67
C PRO A 45 33.46 -14.51 15.13
N VAL A 46 32.76 -13.66 14.41
CA VAL A 46 31.34 -13.37 14.67
C VAL A 46 30.56 -14.68 14.53
N GLU A 47 29.85 -15.09 15.58
CA GLU A 47 28.99 -16.28 15.53
C GLU A 47 27.87 -16.06 14.51
N VAL A 48 27.82 -16.91 13.49
CA VAL A 48 26.78 -16.83 12.44
C VAL A 48 25.49 -17.41 12.99
N LYS A 49 24.41 -16.60 12.98
CA LYS A 49 23.05 -17.03 13.33
C LYS A 49 22.19 -17.07 12.06
N GLU A 50 21.55 -18.22 11.84
CA GLU A 50 20.65 -18.41 10.69
C GLU A 50 19.19 -18.41 11.15
N TYR A 51 18.33 -17.73 10.38
CA TYR A 51 16.89 -17.64 10.60
C TYR A 51 16.13 -18.08 9.35
N GLU A 52 15.17 -18.98 9.50
CA GLU A 52 14.18 -19.28 8.47
C GLU A 52 13.11 -18.21 8.51
N VAL A 53 12.81 -17.56 7.37
CA VAL A 53 11.82 -16.46 7.28
C VAL A 53 10.96 -16.61 6.03
N THR A 54 9.68 -16.23 6.14
CA THR A 54 8.78 -16.09 5.01
C THR A 54 8.63 -14.61 4.68
N ILE A 55 8.67 -14.29 3.38
CA ILE A 55 8.61 -12.91 2.89
C ILE A 55 7.58 -12.83 1.76
N TRP A 56 6.61 -11.92 1.86
CA TRP A 56 5.62 -11.64 0.82
C TRP A 56 5.98 -10.38 0.06
N VAL A 57 6.08 -10.50 -1.25
CA VAL A 57 6.31 -9.40 -2.18
C VAL A 57 5.54 -9.65 -3.48
N ALA A 58 5.36 -8.62 -4.31
CA ALA A 58 4.79 -8.80 -5.64
C ALA A 58 5.61 -9.79 -6.48
N ASP A 59 4.94 -10.51 -7.38
CA ASP A 59 5.57 -11.54 -8.23
C ASP A 59 6.72 -10.96 -9.07
N GLU A 60 6.57 -9.74 -9.54
CA GLU A 60 7.54 -9.04 -10.39
C GLU A 60 8.90 -8.80 -9.72
N ILE A 61 8.94 -8.72 -8.39
CA ILE A 61 10.20 -8.49 -7.64
C ILE A 61 10.64 -9.69 -6.81
N LYS A 62 9.93 -10.82 -6.91
CA LYS A 62 10.21 -12.02 -6.12
C LYS A 62 11.63 -12.52 -6.33
N ASP A 63 12.04 -12.75 -7.58
CA ASP A 63 13.36 -13.26 -7.90
C ASP A 63 14.47 -12.29 -7.55
N LEU A 64 14.22 -10.99 -7.72
CA LEU A 64 15.15 -9.94 -7.30
C LEU A 64 15.32 -9.93 -5.78
N THR A 65 14.21 -10.06 -5.04
CA THR A 65 14.25 -10.11 -3.56
C THR A 65 15.07 -11.30 -3.07
N ILE A 66 14.95 -12.48 -3.71
CA ILE A 66 15.79 -13.64 -3.41
C ILE A 66 17.28 -13.30 -3.59
N LYS A 67 17.67 -12.72 -4.73
CA LYS A 67 19.05 -12.30 -5.00
C LYS A 67 19.56 -11.28 -3.98
N GLN A 68 18.73 -10.32 -3.56
CA GLN A 68 19.08 -9.32 -2.56
C GLN A 68 19.33 -9.96 -1.18
N ILE A 69 18.58 -10.99 -0.81
CA ILE A 69 18.78 -11.75 0.42
C ILE A 69 20.08 -12.58 0.35
N GLU A 70 20.35 -13.20 -0.79
CA GLU A 70 21.61 -13.91 -1.05
C GLU A 70 22.83 -12.97 -0.93
N ASP A 71 22.71 -11.76 -1.48
CA ASP A 71 23.75 -10.73 -1.37
C ASP A 71 23.93 -10.28 0.10
N TYR A 72 22.83 -10.06 0.84
CA TYR A 72 22.91 -9.80 2.28
C TYR A 72 23.65 -10.91 3.01
N ASN A 73 23.26 -12.17 2.78
CA ASN A 73 23.85 -13.35 3.42
C ASN A 73 25.35 -13.49 3.14
N ALA A 74 25.80 -13.05 1.97
CA ALA A 74 27.20 -13.12 1.56
C ALA A 74 28.06 -11.97 2.12
N ASN A 75 27.47 -10.78 2.29
CA ASN A 75 28.24 -9.54 2.46
C ASN A 75 27.97 -8.78 3.78
N ASN A 76 27.00 -9.21 4.63
CA ASN A 76 26.75 -8.53 5.90
C ASN A 76 27.86 -8.81 6.94
N GLU A 77 28.10 -7.82 7.81
CA GLU A 77 29.04 -7.89 8.91
C GLU A 77 28.37 -8.26 10.26
N ASP A 78 27.04 -8.41 10.24
CA ASP A 78 26.22 -8.66 11.46
C ASP A 78 26.27 -10.10 11.95
N GLY A 79 26.82 -11.02 11.16
CA GLY A 79 26.82 -12.47 11.44
C GLY A 79 25.42 -13.09 11.30
N LEU A 80 24.50 -12.44 10.59
CA LEU A 80 23.16 -12.95 10.35
C LEU A 80 23.07 -13.62 8.97
N LYS A 81 22.31 -14.71 8.90
CA LYS A 81 21.92 -15.35 7.64
C LYS A 81 20.44 -15.63 7.63
N PHE A 82 19.83 -15.56 6.45
CA PHE A 82 18.42 -15.83 6.26
C PHE A 82 18.24 -16.94 5.23
N LYS A 83 17.52 -17.99 5.61
CA LYS A 83 16.95 -18.96 4.70
C LYS A 83 15.52 -18.52 4.42
N ALA A 84 15.36 -17.74 3.36
CA ALA A 84 14.09 -17.10 3.05
C ALA A 84 13.24 -17.96 2.10
N THR A 85 11.95 -18.08 2.41
CA THR A 85 10.89 -18.47 1.47
C THR A 85 10.23 -17.18 1.01
N VAL A 86 10.42 -16.81 -0.27
CA VAL A 86 9.80 -15.62 -0.85
C VAL A 86 8.58 -16.05 -1.65
N GLU A 87 7.42 -15.51 -1.31
CA GLU A 87 6.14 -15.85 -1.91
C GLU A 87 5.55 -14.63 -2.64
N ALA A 88 4.87 -14.89 -3.76
CA ALA A 88 4.19 -13.86 -4.53
C ALA A 88 2.83 -13.55 -3.87
N VAL A 89 2.75 -12.38 -3.23
CA VAL A 89 1.50 -11.82 -2.69
C VAL A 89 1.45 -10.35 -3.09
N SER A 90 0.33 -9.92 -3.67
CA SER A 90 0.18 -8.53 -4.10
C SER A 90 0.15 -7.59 -2.90
N GLU A 91 0.64 -6.38 -3.08
CA GLU A 91 0.60 -5.35 -2.03
C GLU A 91 -0.83 -4.94 -1.67
N ALA A 92 -1.79 -5.15 -2.57
CA ALA A 92 -3.20 -4.89 -2.32
C ALA A 92 -3.82 -5.92 -1.37
N ASP A 93 -3.36 -7.17 -1.41
CA ASP A 93 -3.92 -8.28 -0.64
C ASP A 93 -3.18 -8.55 0.67
N ALA A 94 -1.88 -8.21 0.73
CA ALA A 94 -0.99 -8.59 1.82
C ALA A 94 -1.50 -8.18 3.20
N GLY A 95 -2.08 -6.97 3.34
CA GLY A 95 -2.62 -6.49 4.61
C GLY A 95 -3.83 -7.31 5.07
N THR A 96 -4.74 -7.63 4.18
CA THR A 96 -5.92 -8.46 4.48
C THR A 96 -5.48 -9.87 4.87
N ASN A 97 -4.54 -10.46 4.12
CA ASN A 97 -4.01 -11.79 4.43
C ASN A 97 -3.33 -11.82 5.80
N MET A 98 -2.52 -10.80 6.13
CA MET A 98 -1.88 -10.68 7.45
C MET A 98 -2.89 -10.55 8.59
N ILE A 99 -3.94 -9.75 8.42
CA ILE A 99 -4.95 -9.53 9.47
C ILE A 99 -5.80 -10.78 9.69
N THR A 100 -6.03 -11.56 8.65
CA THR A 100 -6.81 -12.81 8.72
C THR A 100 -6.15 -13.83 9.65
N ASP A 101 -4.83 -13.99 9.58
CA ASP A 101 -4.04 -14.84 10.50
C ASP A 101 -2.62 -14.29 10.65
N VAL A 102 -2.40 -13.47 11.68
CA VAL A 102 -1.09 -12.86 11.94
C VAL A 102 -0.02 -13.92 12.23
N GLU A 103 -0.36 -15.04 12.87
CA GLU A 103 0.63 -16.05 13.21
C GLU A 103 1.10 -16.81 11.97
N ALA A 104 0.19 -17.19 11.08
CA ALA A 104 0.50 -17.85 9.81
C ALA A 104 1.10 -16.90 8.78
N GLY A 105 0.88 -15.58 8.91
CA GLY A 105 1.39 -14.56 8.00
C GLY A 105 2.91 -14.48 7.91
N ALA A 106 3.42 -13.82 6.87
CA ALA A 106 4.86 -13.70 6.60
C ALA A 106 5.61 -12.91 7.69
N ASP A 107 6.90 -13.21 7.90
CA ASP A 107 7.76 -12.44 8.79
C ASP A 107 8.01 -11.01 8.30
N LEU A 108 8.14 -10.85 6.96
CA LEU A 108 8.21 -9.56 6.28
C LEU A 108 7.18 -9.55 5.15
N PHE A 109 6.50 -8.44 4.95
CA PHE A 109 5.50 -8.35 3.88
C PHE A 109 5.38 -6.94 3.32
N CYS A 110 5.29 -6.86 1.99
CA CYS A 110 5.06 -5.62 1.26
C CYS A 110 3.57 -5.34 1.17
N PHE A 111 3.15 -4.09 1.41
CA PHE A 111 1.75 -3.69 1.36
C PHE A 111 1.58 -2.23 0.89
N ALA A 112 0.42 -1.91 0.33
CA ALA A 112 0.05 -0.55 -0.04
C ALA A 112 -0.30 0.28 1.19
N GLN A 113 0.06 1.57 1.19
CA GLN A 113 0.00 2.44 2.37
C GLN A 113 -1.38 2.57 3.02
N ASP A 114 -2.47 2.42 2.27
CA ASP A 114 -3.85 2.52 2.78
C ASP A 114 -4.19 1.42 3.80
N GLN A 115 -3.43 0.33 3.82
CA GLN A 115 -3.62 -0.79 4.74
C GLN A 115 -2.94 -0.56 6.10
N PHE A 116 -2.10 0.47 6.21
CA PHE A 116 -1.24 0.70 7.37
C PHE A 116 -2.02 0.77 8.69
N ALA A 117 -3.06 1.60 8.76
CA ALA A 117 -3.84 1.77 10.00
C ALA A 117 -4.49 0.46 10.46
N ARG A 118 -5.03 -0.34 9.51
CA ARG A 118 -5.64 -1.65 9.81
C ARG A 118 -4.62 -2.65 10.35
N LEU A 119 -3.41 -2.66 9.79
CA LEU A 119 -2.31 -3.52 10.22
C LEU A 119 -1.82 -3.16 11.62
N VAL A 120 -1.71 -1.87 11.94
CA VAL A 120 -1.36 -1.40 13.29
C VAL A 120 -2.45 -1.78 14.28
N LEU A 121 -3.72 -1.54 13.96
CA LEU A 121 -4.86 -1.87 14.81
C LEU A 121 -4.92 -3.38 15.12
N ALA A 122 -4.67 -4.21 14.12
CA ALA A 122 -4.64 -5.67 14.27
C ALA A 122 -3.38 -6.20 15.00
N GLY A 123 -2.41 -5.33 15.34
CA GLY A 123 -1.13 -5.75 15.90
C GLY A 123 -0.30 -6.61 14.95
N ALA A 124 -0.49 -6.44 13.62
CA ALA A 124 0.15 -7.25 12.60
C ALA A 124 1.51 -6.72 12.15
N VAL A 125 1.87 -5.50 12.54
CA VAL A 125 3.18 -4.86 12.26
C VAL A 125 3.90 -4.47 13.54
N SER A 126 5.21 -4.62 13.53
CA SER A 126 6.10 -4.27 14.64
C SER A 126 6.62 -2.84 14.52
N GLN A 127 6.65 -2.12 15.64
CA GLN A 127 7.24 -0.77 15.71
C GLN A 127 8.75 -0.82 15.47
N LEU A 128 9.27 0.14 14.72
CA LEU A 128 10.69 0.31 14.51
C LEU A 128 11.40 0.84 15.78
N GLY A 129 12.57 0.31 16.07
CA GLY A 129 13.43 0.84 17.12
C GLY A 129 13.98 2.23 16.78
N ALA A 130 14.39 3.00 17.79
CA ALA A 130 14.81 4.40 17.64
C ALA A 130 15.87 4.64 16.54
N LYS A 131 16.90 3.79 16.46
CA LYS A 131 17.97 3.91 15.44
C LYS A 131 17.45 3.68 14.03
N ALA A 132 16.56 2.70 13.84
CA ALA A 132 15.93 2.43 12.55
C ALA A 132 15.01 3.60 12.15
N THR A 133 14.23 4.12 13.10
CA THR A 133 13.36 5.28 12.89
C THR A 133 14.16 6.53 12.45
N GLU A 134 15.27 6.82 13.11
CA GLU A 134 16.14 7.94 12.76
C GLU A 134 16.67 7.78 11.32
N LYS A 135 17.24 6.61 11.00
CA LYS A 135 17.78 6.32 9.68
C LYS A 135 16.72 6.39 8.58
N VAL A 136 15.58 5.71 8.76
CA VAL A 136 14.48 5.72 7.79
C VAL A 136 13.97 7.15 7.55
N THR A 137 13.84 7.94 8.60
CA THR A 137 13.37 9.34 8.50
C THR A 137 14.36 10.23 7.77
N ALA A 138 15.65 10.01 7.95
CA ALA A 138 16.70 10.80 7.29
C ALA A 138 16.91 10.44 5.82
N GLU A 139 16.68 9.17 5.44
CA GLU A 139 17.05 8.66 4.12
C GLU A 139 15.89 8.61 3.12
N ASN A 140 14.65 8.83 3.55
CA ASN A 140 13.49 8.67 2.66
C ASN A 140 12.65 9.95 2.53
N ALA A 141 11.87 10.03 1.44
CA ALA A 141 10.97 11.14 1.17
C ALA A 141 9.94 11.32 2.31
N GLU A 142 9.74 12.56 2.75
CA GLU A 142 8.92 12.91 3.92
C GLU A 142 7.48 12.34 3.83
N GLY A 143 6.84 12.43 2.66
CA GLY A 143 5.48 11.93 2.44
C GLY A 143 5.36 10.42 2.68
N VAL A 144 6.36 9.64 2.26
CA VAL A 144 6.40 8.19 2.45
C VAL A 144 6.68 7.82 3.91
N VAL A 145 7.59 8.55 4.57
CA VAL A 145 7.86 8.38 6.00
C VAL A 145 6.60 8.69 6.81
N LYS A 146 5.84 9.73 6.43
CA LYS A 146 4.56 10.07 7.08
C LYS A 146 3.53 8.96 6.92
N ALA A 147 3.45 8.31 5.74
CA ALA A 147 2.53 7.21 5.49
C ALA A 147 2.79 5.95 6.34
N ALA A 148 4.01 5.80 6.89
CA ALA A 148 4.43 4.69 7.74
C ALA A 148 4.39 5.03 9.24
N LYS A 149 3.84 6.20 9.62
CA LYS A 149 3.75 6.68 11.01
C LYS A 149 2.31 6.68 11.53
N THR A 150 2.18 6.35 12.81
CA THR A 150 0.97 6.62 13.60
C THR A 150 0.90 8.09 14.05
N SER A 151 -0.23 8.51 14.57
CA SER A 151 -0.47 9.90 15.03
C SER A 151 0.46 10.36 16.17
N ASP A 152 0.95 9.42 16.99
CA ASP A 152 1.96 9.68 18.04
C ASP A 152 3.40 9.81 17.48
N GLY A 153 3.59 9.62 16.17
CA GLY A 153 4.87 9.71 15.49
C GLY A 153 5.69 8.42 15.46
N SER A 154 5.16 7.33 16.00
CA SER A 154 5.82 6.01 15.95
C SER A 154 5.82 5.44 14.54
N LEU A 155 6.95 4.87 14.12
CA LEU A 155 7.14 4.28 12.79
C LEU A 155 6.98 2.76 12.86
N TYR A 156 6.16 2.18 11.98
CA TYR A 156 5.84 0.73 11.98
C TYR A 156 6.19 0.02 10.68
N ALA A 157 6.62 0.74 9.65
CA ALA A 157 7.01 0.12 8.39
C ALA A 157 8.19 0.85 7.75
N TYR A 158 8.86 0.15 6.84
CA TYR A 158 9.98 0.65 6.06
C TYR A 158 9.48 1.10 4.68
N PRO A 159 9.77 2.34 4.23
CA PRO A 159 9.47 2.79 2.88
C PRO A 159 10.15 1.91 1.82
N LEU A 160 9.37 1.38 0.88
CA LEU A 160 9.88 0.52 -0.19
C LEU A 160 9.91 1.26 -1.53
N THR A 161 8.84 2.01 -1.85
CA THR A 161 8.72 2.84 -3.06
C THR A 161 8.03 4.16 -2.75
N ALA A 162 8.03 5.09 -3.73
CA ALA A 162 7.29 6.35 -3.71
C ALA A 162 6.52 6.56 -5.03
N ASP A 163 5.96 5.50 -5.60
CA ASP A 163 5.47 5.45 -6.97
C ASP A 163 4.09 4.80 -7.14
N ASN A 164 3.36 4.60 -6.05
CA ASN A 164 2.05 3.96 -6.10
C ASN A 164 0.97 4.91 -6.61
N GLY A 165 1.04 5.20 -7.91
CA GLY A 165 0.11 6.01 -8.67
C GLY A 165 0.08 5.53 -10.11
N TYR A 166 -0.82 6.07 -10.92
CA TYR A 166 -1.00 5.66 -12.31
C TYR A 166 -1.04 6.86 -13.26
N PHE A 167 -0.75 6.56 -14.51
CA PHE A 167 -0.65 7.50 -15.61
C PHE A 167 -0.96 6.76 -16.93
N MET A 168 -0.77 7.37 -18.08
CA MET A 168 -1.19 6.82 -19.36
C MET A 168 0.01 6.43 -20.23
N TYR A 169 -0.05 5.21 -20.80
CA TYR A 169 0.76 4.76 -21.91
C TYR A 169 -0.07 4.77 -23.19
N TYR A 170 0.58 5.04 -24.34
CA TYR A 170 -0.07 5.00 -25.64
C TYR A 170 0.89 4.60 -26.75
N ASP A 171 0.33 4.00 -27.81
CA ASP A 171 1.07 3.67 -29.04
C ASP A 171 1.14 4.89 -29.96
N LYS A 172 2.33 5.52 -30.06
CA LYS A 172 2.58 6.69 -30.92
C LYS A 172 2.33 6.43 -32.42
N SER A 173 2.31 5.16 -32.85
CA SER A 173 1.96 4.81 -34.23
C SER A 173 0.46 4.90 -34.50
N VAL A 174 -0.38 4.98 -33.46
CA VAL A 174 -1.84 5.02 -33.50
C VAL A 174 -2.38 6.37 -33.00
N ILE A 175 -1.90 6.81 -31.87
CA ILE A 175 -2.38 8.03 -31.17
C ILE A 175 -1.46 9.21 -31.49
N PRO A 176 -1.97 10.27 -32.13
CA PRO A 176 -1.21 11.50 -32.34
C PRO A 176 -0.87 12.18 -31.00
N GLU A 177 0.33 12.71 -30.87
CA GLU A 177 0.76 13.44 -29.65
C GLU A 177 -0.12 14.66 -29.35
N ALA A 178 -0.73 15.28 -30.37
CA ALA A 178 -1.63 16.42 -30.21
C ALA A 178 -3.01 16.07 -29.62
N ASP A 179 -3.32 14.78 -29.47
CA ASP A 179 -4.63 14.30 -29.03
C ASP A 179 -4.57 13.64 -27.64
N VAL A 180 -3.36 13.44 -27.07
CA VAL A 180 -3.15 12.73 -25.80
C VAL A 180 -3.77 13.41 -24.56
N ASP A 181 -3.99 14.73 -24.62
CA ASP A 181 -4.57 15.50 -23.50
C ASP A 181 -6.10 15.47 -23.47
N SER A 182 -6.76 14.91 -24.52
CA SER A 182 -8.22 14.85 -24.65
C SER A 182 -8.75 13.43 -24.67
N PHE A 183 -9.53 13.12 -23.67
CA PHE A 183 -10.17 11.81 -23.51
C PHE A 183 -11.07 11.44 -24.71
N GLU A 184 -11.86 12.39 -25.21
CA GLU A 184 -12.75 12.19 -26.34
C GLU A 184 -11.98 11.94 -27.65
N LYS A 185 -10.84 12.62 -27.85
CA LYS A 185 -10.00 12.38 -29.02
C LYS A 185 -9.31 11.02 -28.96
N LEU A 186 -8.83 10.63 -27.79
CA LEU A 186 -8.25 9.30 -27.58
C LEU A 186 -9.24 8.19 -27.91
N LEU A 187 -10.50 8.30 -27.47
CA LEU A 187 -11.56 7.35 -27.82
C LEU A 187 -11.83 7.35 -29.34
N ALA A 188 -11.89 8.52 -29.97
CA ALA A 188 -12.11 8.62 -31.40
C ALA A 188 -10.94 8.02 -32.23
N ASP A 189 -9.70 8.19 -31.78
CA ASP A 189 -8.53 7.59 -32.41
C ASP A 189 -8.51 6.06 -32.20
N CYS A 190 -8.90 5.59 -31.03
CA CYS A 190 -9.09 4.16 -30.76
C CYS A 190 -10.16 3.55 -31.68
N GLU A 191 -11.34 4.19 -31.80
CA GLU A 191 -12.41 3.79 -32.71
C GLU A 191 -11.93 3.72 -34.16
N LYS A 192 -11.29 4.78 -34.65
CA LYS A 192 -10.74 4.87 -36.00
C LYS A 192 -9.72 3.78 -36.29
N ALA A 193 -8.89 3.45 -35.30
CA ALA A 193 -7.87 2.39 -35.39
C ALA A 193 -8.44 0.99 -35.14
N GLN A 194 -9.69 0.86 -34.68
CA GLN A 194 -10.30 -0.37 -34.17
C GLN A 194 -9.46 -1.04 -33.09
N LYS A 195 -8.99 -0.21 -32.13
CA LYS A 195 -8.20 -0.60 -30.94
C LYS A 195 -8.87 -0.11 -29.68
N TYR A 196 -8.56 -0.75 -28.56
CA TYR A 196 -9.15 -0.42 -27.28
C TYR A 196 -8.38 0.68 -26.53
N PHE A 197 -9.11 1.45 -25.75
CA PHE A 197 -8.60 2.23 -24.63
C PHE A 197 -8.80 1.40 -23.35
N SER A 198 -7.73 0.94 -22.76
CA SER A 198 -7.73 0.09 -21.56
C SER A 198 -7.57 0.94 -20.31
N PHE A 199 -8.61 0.94 -19.47
CA PHE A 199 -8.65 1.61 -18.18
C PHE A 199 -9.66 0.89 -17.28
N GLU A 200 -9.24 0.34 -16.14
CA GLU A 200 -10.09 -0.51 -15.30
C GLU A 200 -11.12 0.30 -14.50
N ALA A 201 -11.90 1.10 -15.19
CA ALA A 201 -12.88 2.03 -14.62
C ALA A 201 -14.28 1.44 -14.46
N GLU A 202 -14.48 0.18 -14.84
CA GLU A 202 -15.76 -0.53 -14.65
C GLU A 202 -15.79 -1.24 -13.29
N THR A 203 -14.66 -1.83 -12.87
CA THR A 203 -14.63 -2.77 -11.75
C THR A 203 -13.59 -2.46 -10.66
N SER A 204 -12.81 -1.39 -10.82
CA SER A 204 -11.79 -1.00 -9.84
C SER A 204 -12.06 0.37 -9.24
N ALA A 205 -12.38 0.41 -7.94
CA ALA A 205 -12.58 1.64 -7.20
C ALA A 205 -11.36 2.59 -7.30
N TRP A 206 -10.14 2.02 -7.34
CA TRP A 206 -8.90 2.78 -7.42
C TRP A 206 -8.81 3.60 -8.70
N TYR A 207 -9.26 3.04 -9.82
CA TYR A 207 -9.29 3.72 -11.11
C TYR A 207 -10.59 4.53 -11.33
N ILE A 208 -11.75 4.07 -10.87
CA ILE A 208 -13.02 4.80 -10.93
C ILE A 208 -12.91 6.18 -10.26
N ALA A 209 -12.19 6.27 -9.13
CA ALA A 209 -11.99 7.52 -8.40
C ALA A 209 -11.37 8.65 -9.25
N SER A 210 -10.69 8.33 -10.37
CA SER A 210 -10.08 9.32 -11.28
C SER A 210 -11.07 10.36 -11.77
N TRP A 211 -12.28 9.94 -12.11
CA TRP A 211 -13.34 10.85 -12.58
C TRP A 211 -13.85 11.76 -11.45
N PHE A 212 -13.98 11.21 -10.24
CA PHE A 212 -14.45 11.94 -9.06
C PHE A 212 -13.43 12.95 -8.58
N PHE A 213 -12.16 12.59 -8.56
CA PHE A 213 -11.08 13.53 -8.23
C PHE A 213 -10.94 14.67 -9.25
N ALA A 214 -11.20 14.41 -10.53
CA ALA A 214 -11.18 15.43 -11.60
C ALA A 214 -12.14 16.58 -11.33
N THR A 215 -13.29 16.33 -10.73
CA THR A 215 -14.29 17.34 -10.40
C THR A 215 -14.11 17.96 -9.01
N GLY A 216 -13.11 17.46 -8.25
CA GLY A 216 -12.83 17.87 -6.89
C GLY A 216 -13.77 17.21 -5.86
N CYS A 217 -14.31 16.03 -6.17
CA CYS A 217 -14.91 15.17 -5.15
C CYS A 217 -13.85 14.63 -4.22
N VAL A 218 -14.25 14.34 -2.99
CA VAL A 218 -13.38 13.82 -1.93
C VAL A 218 -13.97 12.53 -1.33
N SER A 219 -13.08 11.70 -0.78
CA SER A 219 -13.42 10.60 0.12
C SER A 219 -12.35 10.57 1.21
N GLU A 220 -12.59 11.31 2.31
CA GLU A 220 -11.62 11.58 3.38
C GLU A 220 -12.05 10.87 4.66
N TRP A 221 -11.15 10.05 5.19
CA TRP A 221 -11.41 9.20 6.34
C TRP A 221 -10.85 9.79 7.62
N THR A 222 -11.65 9.77 8.68
CA THR A 222 -11.20 10.12 10.03
C THR A 222 -10.92 8.83 10.79
N ILE A 223 -9.70 8.72 11.30
CA ILE A 223 -9.27 7.60 12.16
C ILE A 223 -8.84 8.14 13.52
N ASP A 224 -9.01 7.36 14.59
CA ASP A 224 -8.48 7.68 15.90
C ASP A 224 -7.01 7.29 16.06
N GLU A 225 -6.46 7.52 17.25
CA GLU A 225 -5.07 7.20 17.57
C GLU A 225 -4.75 5.70 17.58
N THR A 226 -5.76 4.84 17.62
CA THR A 226 -5.60 3.38 17.54
C THR A 226 -5.65 2.86 16.10
N GLY A 227 -6.02 3.69 15.13
CA GLY A 227 -6.24 3.30 13.73
C GLY A 227 -7.68 2.91 13.41
N LYS A 228 -8.63 3.06 14.36
CA LYS A 228 -10.06 2.78 14.13
C LYS A 228 -10.67 3.90 13.28
N PHE A 229 -11.41 3.52 12.24
CA PHE A 229 -12.17 4.45 11.41
C PHE A 229 -13.40 4.95 12.17
N LEU A 230 -13.59 6.27 12.22
CA LEU A 230 -14.67 6.94 12.96
C LEU A 230 -15.73 7.52 12.03
N SER A 231 -15.34 8.05 10.88
CA SER A 231 -16.25 8.67 9.91
C SER A 231 -15.58 8.82 8.55
N VAL A 232 -16.38 9.10 7.54
CA VAL A 232 -15.92 9.49 6.21
C VAL A 232 -16.62 10.78 5.77
N ASN A 233 -15.88 11.69 5.17
CA ASN A 233 -16.39 12.81 4.39
C ASN A 233 -16.29 12.41 2.92
N ASP A 234 -17.38 11.87 2.37
CA ASP A 234 -17.47 11.39 0.98
C ASP A 234 -18.55 12.19 0.25
N ASP A 235 -18.21 12.81 -0.86
CA ASP A 235 -19.13 13.63 -1.66
C ASP A 235 -19.25 13.14 -3.12
N PHE A 236 -18.96 11.86 -3.36
CA PHE A 236 -19.15 11.27 -4.69
C PHE A 236 -20.60 11.31 -5.14
N ASN A 237 -21.56 11.32 -4.23
CA ASN A 237 -22.97 11.57 -4.52
C ASN A 237 -23.33 13.07 -4.38
N SER A 238 -22.75 13.90 -5.22
CA SER A 238 -23.00 15.34 -5.26
C SER A 238 -23.20 15.83 -6.71
N ASP A 239 -23.48 17.12 -6.89
CA ASP A 239 -23.53 17.74 -8.24
C ASP A 239 -22.19 17.58 -8.97
N LYS A 240 -21.05 17.63 -8.27
CA LYS A 240 -19.72 17.35 -8.82
C LYS A 240 -19.61 15.88 -9.24
N GLY A 241 -20.08 14.98 -8.39
CA GLY A 241 -20.12 13.55 -8.67
C GLY A 241 -21.00 13.19 -9.87
N LEU A 242 -22.10 13.89 -10.09
CA LEU A 242 -22.91 13.70 -11.30
C LEU A 242 -22.13 14.09 -12.58
N ILE A 243 -21.33 15.14 -12.53
CA ILE A 243 -20.42 15.49 -13.65
C ILE A 243 -19.40 14.37 -13.87
N SER A 244 -18.84 13.83 -12.79
CA SER A 244 -17.91 12.68 -12.84
C SER A 244 -18.56 11.45 -13.47
N ALA A 245 -19.77 11.12 -13.05
CA ALA A 245 -20.54 9.98 -13.58
C ALA A 245 -20.86 10.17 -15.09
N LYS A 246 -21.15 11.38 -15.56
CA LYS A 246 -21.30 11.68 -17.00
C LYS A 246 -20.01 11.40 -17.78
N GLY A 247 -18.85 11.82 -17.25
CA GLY A 247 -17.56 11.53 -17.86
C GLY A 247 -17.24 10.03 -17.86
N LEU A 248 -17.46 9.34 -16.74
CA LEU A 248 -17.30 7.90 -16.62
C LEU A 248 -18.22 7.13 -17.58
N TYR A 249 -19.48 7.51 -17.68
CA TYR A 249 -20.45 6.90 -18.59
C TYR A 249 -19.98 6.95 -20.05
N LYS A 250 -19.43 8.07 -20.51
CA LYS A 250 -18.85 8.18 -21.87
C LYS A 250 -17.79 7.11 -22.14
N PHE A 251 -17.04 6.73 -21.11
CA PHE A 251 -16.02 5.70 -21.24
C PHE A 251 -16.62 4.29 -21.22
N VAL A 252 -17.31 3.95 -20.13
CA VAL A 252 -17.80 2.57 -19.93
C VAL A 252 -18.91 2.17 -20.90
N SER A 253 -19.60 3.14 -21.53
CA SER A 253 -20.58 2.89 -22.60
C SER A 253 -19.98 2.81 -24.01
N SER A 254 -18.67 3.06 -24.16
CA SER A 254 -18.01 3.01 -25.48
C SER A 254 -17.72 1.57 -25.88
N ASP A 255 -17.94 1.21 -27.14
CA ASP A 255 -17.53 -0.08 -27.71
C ASP A 255 -15.99 -0.26 -27.75
N TRP A 256 -15.24 0.83 -27.55
CA TRP A 256 -13.77 0.85 -27.59
C TRP A 256 -13.13 0.95 -26.23
N HIS A 257 -13.89 0.81 -25.15
CA HIS A 257 -13.31 0.67 -23.83
C HIS A 257 -12.93 -0.79 -23.53
N LEU A 258 -11.94 -0.96 -22.67
CA LEU A 258 -11.57 -2.25 -22.08
C LEU A 258 -11.32 -2.04 -20.57
N SER A 259 -12.10 -2.72 -19.73
CA SER A 259 -11.90 -2.67 -18.28
C SER A 259 -10.71 -3.56 -17.87
N SER A 260 -9.53 -3.01 -18.01
CA SER A 260 -8.25 -3.63 -17.66
C SER A 260 -7.20 -2.55 -17.41
N SER A 261 -6.19 -2.85 -16.61
CA SER A 261 -5.08 -1.95 -16.28
C SER A 261 -3.72 -2.61 -16.46
N SER A 262 -3.60 -3.55 -17.40
CA SER A 262 -2.35 -4.27 -17.68
C SER A 262 -1.60 -3.70 -18.88
N GLY A 263 -0.29 -3.46 -18.74
CA GLY A 263 0.59 -3.08 -19.84
C GLY A 263 0.62 -4.09 -20.99
N ALA A 264 0.33 -5.37 -20.73
CA ALA A 264 0.15 -6.40 -21.73
C ALA A 264 -1.08 -6.17 -22.63
N GLY A 265 -1.95 -5.20 -22.31
CA GLY A 265 -3.08 -4.79 -23.15
C GLY A 265 -2.66 -4.39 -24.58
N PHE A 266 -1.44 -3.89 -24.77
CA PHE A 266 -0.92 -3.58 -26.11
C PHE A 266 -0.76 -4.81 -27.01
N GLU A 267 -0.57 -6.00 -26.46
CA GLU A 267 -0.64 -7.27 -27.19
C GLU A 267 -2.09 -7.71 -27.46
N GLN A 268 -3.06 -7.17 -26.71
CA GLN A 268 -4.48 -7.48 -26.79
C GLN A 268 -5.28 -6.39 -27.53
N ASN A 269 -4.67 -5.78 -28.52
CA ASN A 269 -5.28 -4.78 -29.38
C ASN A 269 -5.60 -3.44 -28.71
N CYS A 270 -4.91 -3.02 -27.65
CA CYS A 270 -5.02 -1.70 -27.10
C CYS A 270 -4.15 -0.68 -27.84
N ALA A 271 -4.60 0.56 -27.92
CA ALA A 271 -3.81 1.72 -28.35
C ALA A 271 -3.45 2.64 -27.17
N VAL A 272 -4.23 2.59 -26.10
CA VAL A 272 -4.03 3.33 -24.87
C VAL A 272 -4.22 2.39 -23.68
N VAL A 273 -3.36 2.51 -22.66
CA VAL A 273 -3.47 1.76 -21.39
C VAL A 273 -3.17 2.69 -20.23
N VAL A 274 -4.06 2.76 -19.24
CA VAL A 274 -3.82 3.42 -17.96
C VAL A 274 -3.36 2.37 -16.96
N THR A 275 -2.14 2.53 -16.48
CA THR A 275 -1.52 1.69 -15.44
C THR A 275 -0.35 2.46 -14.79
N GLY A 276 0.40 1.84 -13.90
CA GLY A 276 1.50 2.49 -13.18
C GLY A 276 2.87 2.17 -13.75
N ILE A 277 3.89 2.59 -12.99
CA ILE A 277 5.30 2.40 -13.34
C ILE A 277 5.71 0.92 -13.36
N TRP A 278 5.00 0.06 -12.64
CA TRP A 278 5.25 -1.39 -12.60
C TRP A 278 5.11 -2.08 -13.95
N ASP A 279 4.36 -1.50 -14.88
CA ASP A 279 4.20 -2.00 -16.24
C ASP A 279 5.18 -1.37 -17.25
N TYR A 280 6.05 -0.45 -16.83
CA TYR A 280 6.93 0.31 -17.72
C TYR A 280 7.79 -0.61 -18.62
N GLU A 281 8.44 -1.59 -18.04
CA GLU A 281 9.31 -2.51 -18.80
C GLU A 281 8.52 -3.42 -19.74
N THR A 282 7.32 -3.84 -19.34
CA THR A 282 6.38 -4.61 -20.18
C THR A 282 5.97 -3.80 -21.40
N VAL A 283 5.47 -2.59 -21.20
CA VAL A 283 5.04 -1.69 -22.27
C VAL A 283 6.18 -1.33 -23.21
N LYS A 284 7.35 -1.02 -22.65
CA LYS A 284 8.57 -0.72 -23.41
C LYS A 284 9.02 -1.90 -24.25
N GLY A 285 8.92 -3.12 -23.71
CA GLY A 285 9.22 -4.37 -24.45
C GLY A 285 8.30 -4.58 -25.63
N ILE A 286 7.01 -4.24 -25.51
CA ILE A 286 5.99 -4.41 -26.56
C ILE A 286 6.08 -3.31 -27.63
N LEU A 287 6.08 -2.04 -27.21
CA LEU A 287 5.98 -0.89 -28.11
C LEU A 287 7.33 -0.36 -28.60
N GLY A 288 8.42 -0.61 -27.89
CA GLY A 288 9.75 -0.09 -28.23
C GLY A 288 9.75 1.43 -28.40
N ASP A 289 10.20 1.92 -29.56
CA ASP A 289 10.26 3.37 -29.89
C ASP A 289 8.88 4.01 -30.05
N ASN A 290 7.82 3.21 -30.24
CA ASN A 290 6.46 3.71 -30.33
C ASN A 290 5.81 3.94 -28.95
N MET A 291 6.47 3.60 -27.84
CA MET A 291 5.95 3.86 -26.51
C MET A 291 5.83 5.36 -26.27
N GLY A 292 4.62 5.83 -26.06
CA GLY A 292 4.28 7.13 -25.50
C GLY A 292 3.94 7.00 -24.02
N VAL A 293 4.32 7.99 -23.21
CA VAL A 293 4.04 8.02 -21.77
C VAL A 293 3.70 9.45 -21.38
N THR A 294 2.56 9.67 -20.72
CA THR A 294 2.14 11.00 -20.23
C THR A 294 1.19 10.85 -19.03
N ASP A 295 0.81 11.98 -18.41
CA ASP A 295 -0.28 12.04 -17.43
C ASP A 295 -1.62 11.64 -18.03
N LEU A 296 -2.68 11.61 -17.23
CA LEU A 296 -4.04 11.29 -17.67
C LEU A 296 -4.64 12.43 -18.48
N PRO A 297 -5.57 12.13 -19.41
CA PRO A 297 -6.25 13.15 -20.20
C PRO A 297 -7.33 13.89 -19.41
N SER A 298 -7.85 14.99 -20.01
CA SER A 298 -9.07 15.66 -19.55
C SER A 298 -10.28 15.14 -20.32
N PHE A 299 -11.43 14.99 -19.64
CA PHE A 299 -12.72 14.78 -20.25
C PHE A 299 -13.57 16.04 -20.22
N GLU A 300 -14.51 16.17 -21.16
CA GLU A 300 -15.39 17.34 -21.26
C GLU A 300 -16.83 17.00 -20.84
N VAL A 301 -17.44 17.84 -20.01
CA VAL A 301 -18.88 17.82 -19.73
C VAL A 301 -19.41 19.26 -19.77
N ASP A 302 -20.48 19.47 -20.55
CA ASP A 302 -21.16 20.77 -20.71
C ASP A 302 -20.21 21.93 -21.12
N GLY A 303 -19.22 21.63 -21.98
CA GLY A 303 -18.24 22.59 -22.49
C GLY A 303 -17.13 22.96 -21.51
N LYS A 304 -16.97 22.21 -20.42
CA LYS A 304 -15.91 22.38 -19.45
C LYS A 304 -15.05 21.11 -19.36
N GLU A 305 -13.74 21.30 -19.42
CA GLU A 305 -12.75 20.24 -19.28
C GLU A 305 -12.44 19.96 -17.81
N TYR A 306 -12.23 18.67 -17.50
CA TYR A 306 -11.87 18.15 -16.19
C TYR A 306 -10.73 17.16 -16.37
N HIS A 307 -9.54 17.51 -15.87
CA HIS A 307 -8.39 16.63 -15.93
C HIS A 307 -8.58 15.44 -14.99
N LEU A 308 -8.43 14.20 -15.50
CA LEU A 308 -8.57 13.00 -14.69
C LEU A 308 -7.55 13.00 -13.52
N GLY A 309 -8.06 12.72 -12.34
CA GLY A 309 -7.23 12.59 -11.15
C GLY A 309 -6.62 11.21 -11.02
N SER A 310 -5.84 11.00 -9.97
CA SER A 310 -5.36 9.67 -9.60
C SER A 310 -5.13 9.59 -8.10
N PHE A 311 -5.07 8.38 -7.57
CA PHE A 311 -4.41 8.19 -6.29
C PHE A 311 -2.90 8.38 -6.46
N ASN A 312 -2.24 8.80 -5.37
CA ASN A 312 -0.79 8.87 -5.24
C ASN A 312 -0.39 8.30 -3.88
N GLY A 313 0.54 7.37 -3.88
CA GLY A 313 0.91 6.67 -2.67
C GLY A 313 2.28 6.03 -2.72
N CYS A 314 2.48 5.09 -1.81
CA CYS A 314 3.72 4.35 -1.66
C CYS A 314 3.45 2.89 -1.27
N LYS A 315 4.47 2.05 -1.46
CA LYS A 315 4.51 0.70 -0.93
C LYS A 315 5.44 0.67 0.27
N LEU A 316 5.05 -0.10 1.27
CA LEU A 316 5.74 -0.22 2.55
C LEU A 316 6.11 -1.67 2.82
N LEU A 317 7.19 -1.91 3.55
CA LEU A 317 7.60 -3.23 4.03
C LEU A 317 7.39 -3.30 5.55
N GLY A 318 6.47 -4.14 5.99
CA GLY A 318 6.19 -4.43 7.39
C GLY A 318 7.01 -5.60 7.91
N VAL A 319 7.22 -5.62 9.23
CA VAL A 319 7.80 -6.74 9.96
C VAL A 319 6.76 -7.25 10.95
N LYS A 320 6.44 -8.55 10.87
CA LYS A 320 5.50 -9.19 11.80
C LYS A 320 6.06 -9.16 13.24
N PRO A 321 5.25 -8.83 14.26
CA PRO A 321 5.65 -8.95 15.65
C PRO A 321 6.08 -10.39 16.01
N ASN A 322 7.09 -10.51 16.86
CA ASN A 322 7.56 -11.81 17.33
C ASN A 322 7.99 -11.74 18.80
N THR A 323 7.69 -12.77 19.58
CA THR A 323 8.09 -12.87 20.99
C THR A 323 9.60 -13.14 21.15
N ASP A 324 10.23 -13.80 20.17
CA ASP A 324 11.69 -13.91 20.09
C ASP A 324 12.30 -12.60 19.61
N GLN A 325 12.81 -11.82 20.54
CA GLN A 325 13.39 -10.51 20.28
C GLN A 325 14.65 -10.56 19.40
N GLN A 326 15.38 -11.67 19.37
CA GLN A 326 16.56 -11.84 18.51
C GLN A 326 16.11 -12.04 17.06
N ARG A 327 15.09 -12.90 16.83
CA ARG A 327 14.45 -13.08 15.53
C ARG A 327 13.84 -11.77 15.03
N LEU A 328 13.07 -11.08 15.87
CA LEU A 328 12.45 -9.80 15.53
C LEU A 328 13.50 -8.76 15.11
N SER A 329 14.58 -8.63 15.89
CA SER A 329 15.69 -7.72 15.56
C SER A 329 16.38 -8.09 14.24
N ALA A 330 16.55 -9.39 13.96
CA ALA A 330 17.12 -9.87 12.72
C ALA A 330 16.20 -9.53 11.52
N CYS A 331 14.89 -9.74 11.65
CA CYS A 331 13.90 -9.36 10.62
C CYS A 331 13.92 -7.85 10.33
N HIS A 332 14.00 -6.99 11.36
CA HIS A 332 14.14 -5.56 11.17
C HIS A 332 15.43 -5.16 10.43
N LYS A 333 16.54 -5.84 10.68
CA LYS A 333 17.80 -5.59 9.95
C LYS A 333 17.67 -5.99 8.47
N LEU A 334 17.05 -7.13 8.20
CA LEU A 334 16.79 -7.55 6.82
C LEU A 334 15.83 -6.56 6.11
N ALA A 335 14.75 -6.15 6.77
CA ALA A 335 13.83 -5.15 6.23
C ALA A 335 14.54 -3.83 5.89
N GLN A 336 15.41 -3.34 6.80
CA GLN A 336 16.20 -2.14 6.57
C GLN A 336 17.18 -2.27 5.39
N TYR A 337 17.77 -3.44 5.19
CA TYR A 337 18.62 -3.69 4.03
C TYR A 337 17.81 -3.73 2.74
N LEU A 338 16.71 -4.51 2.70
CA LEU A 338 15.85 -4.64 1.53
C LEU A 338 15.22 -3.30 1.10
N THR A 339 15.05 -2.34 2.01
CA THR A 339 14.52 -1.00 1.74
C THR A 339 15.60 0.08 1.67
N GLY A 340 16.88 -0.28 1.74
CA GLY A 340 18.00 0.65 1.61
C GLY A 340 18.23 1.09 0.17
N GLU A 341 19.04 2.13 -0.01
CA GLU A 341 19.39 2.76 -1.29
C GLU A 341 19.75 1.74 -2.38
N LYS A 342 20.69 0.82 -2.08
CA LYS A 342 21.16 -0.19 -3.03
C LYS A 342 20.00 -1.05 -3.57
N CYS A 343 19.19 -1.63 -2.67
CA CYS A 343 18.10 -2.49 -3.08
C CYS A 343 16.98 -1.74 -3.81
N GLN A 344 16.74 -0.47 -3.48
CA GLN A 344 15.80 0.37 -4.21
C GLN A 344 16.28 0.71 -5.62
N LEU A 345 17.58 1.01 -5.81
CA LEU A 345 18.17 1.21 -7.13
C LEU A 345 18.15 -0.07 -7.98
N GLU A 346 18.42 -1.22 -7.38
CA GLU A 346 18.31 -2.51 -8.07
C GLU A 346 16.88 -2.77 -8.55
N ARG A 347 15.85 -2.49 -7.72
CA ARG A 347 14.44 -2.58 -8.14
C ARG A 347 14.11 -1.59 -9.25
N PHE A 348 14.60 -0.36 -9.15
CA PHE A 348 14.43 0.61 -10.23
C PHE A 348 15.06 0.12 -11.53
N ASN A 349 16.30 -0.38 -11.48
CA ASN A 349 17.02 -0.83 -12.68
C ASN A 349 16.39 -2.07 -13.33
N GLU A 350 15.78 -2.96 -12.56
CA GLU A 350 15.14 -4.18 -13.08
C GLU A 350 13.66 -3.98 -13.44
N ARG A 351 12.95 -3.10 -12.71
CA ARG A 351 11.48 -2.95 -12.80
C ARG A 351 11.00 -1.51 -12.95
N SER A 352 11.89 -0.55 -13.00
CA SER A 352 11.57 0.90 -13.03
C SER A 352 10.76 1.41 -11.82
N TRP A 353 10.65 0.65 -10.73
CA TRP A 353 9.94 1.06 -9.54
C TRP A 353 10.57 2.28 -8.89
N GLY A 354 9.77 3.32 -8.65
CA GLY A 354 10.24 4.61 -8.14
C GLY A 354 10.69 4.52 -6.69
N PRO A 355 11.97 4.85 -6.41
CA PRO A 355 12.51 4.74 -5.07
C PRO A 355 11.92 5.77 -4.11
N SER A 356 11.79 5.40 -2.82
CA SER A 356 11.50 6.32 -1.72
C SER A 356 12.77 6.94 -1.12
N ASN A 357 13.92 6.27 -1.27
CA ASN A 357 15.21 6.73 -0.77
C ASN A 357 15.69 7.95 -1.55
N LEU A 358 16.07 9.03 -0.84
CA LEU A 358 16.43 10.32 -1.42
C LEU A 358 17.68 10.26 -2.32
N ASN A 359 18.68 9.45 -1.95
CA ASN A 359 19.88 9.29 -2.79
C ASN A 359 19.54 8.52 -4.06
N ALA A 360 18.73 7.47 -3.96
CA ALA A 360 18.27 6.72 -5.11
C ALA A 360 17.41 7.58 -6.05
N GLN A 361 16.52 8.43 -5.52
CA GLN A 361 15.75 9.39 -6.30
C GLN A 361 16.64 10.39 -7.06
N ALA A 362 17.76 10.78 -6.46
CA ALA A 362 18.69 11.74 -7.06
C ALA A 362 19.60 11.13 -8.15
N SER A 363 19.56 9.82 -8.35
CA SER A 363 20.38 9.19 -9.39
C SER A 363 19.96 9.63 -10.80
N PRO A 364 20.90 9.80 -11.74
CA PRO A 364 20.59 10.24 -13.10
C PRO A 364 19.60 9.33 -13.83
N GLU A 365 19.67 8.04 -13.57
CA GLU A 365 18.83 7.02 -14.20
C GLU A 365 17.37 7.17 -13.77
N VAL A 366 17.12 7.39 -12.48
CA VAL A 366 15.79 7.62 -11.92
C VAL A 366 15.21 8.93 -12.46
N GLN A 367 16.01 9.99 -12.45
CA GLN A 367 15.60 11.32 -12.95
C GLN A 367 15.28 11.33 -14.45
N ALA A 368 15.86 10.43 -15.22
CA ALA A 368 15.66 10.35 -16.68
C ALA A 368 14.53 9.40 -17.08
N ASN A 369 13.88 8.70 -16.15
CA ASN A 369 12.84 7.73 -16.47
C ASN A 369 11.55 8.41 -16.93
N PRO A 370 11.04 8.14 -18.16
CA PRO A 370 9.82 8.81 -18.68
C PRO A 370 8.54 8.47 -17.90
N GLY A 371 8.43 7.25 -17.35
CA GLY A 371 7.29 6.84 -16.55
C GLY A 371 7.21 7.61 -15.23
N LEU A 372 8.34 7.79 -14.53
CA LEU A 372 8.40 8.61 -13.33
C LEU A 372 8.17 10.09 -13.63
N ALA A 373 8.62 10.57 -14.81
CA ALA A 373 8.29 11.93 -15.27
C ALA A 373 6.78 12.11 -15.53
N ALA A 374 6.11 11.12 -16.10
CA ALA A 374 4.65 11.14 -16.28
C ALA A 374 3.91 11.12 -14.94
N LEU A 375 4.36 10.30 -13.99
CA LEU A 375 3.80 10.29 -12.63
C LEU A 375 3.97 11.64 -11.94
N LEU A 376 5.11 12.30 -12.12
CA LEU A 376 5.36 13.65 -11.60
C LEU A 376 4.45 14.69 -12.28
N LYS A 377 4.20 14.57 -13.60
CA LYS A 377 3.26 15.42 -14.34
C LYS A 377 1.82 15.22 -13.86
N GLN A 378 1.44 13.99 -13.48
CA GLN A 378 0.14 13.66 -12.89
C GLN A 378 -0.03 14.15 -11.44
N ALA A 379 1.06 14.36 -10.70
CA ALA A 379 1.03 14.67 -9.26
C ALA A 379 0.14 15.88 -8.87
N PRO A 380 0.04 16.99 -9.63
CA PRO A 380 -0.87 18.11 -9.31
C PRO A 380 -2.36 17.73 -9.31
N TYR A 381 -2.73 16.64 -9.97
CA TYR A 381 -4.10 16.11 -10.07
C TYR A 381 -4.31 14.89 -9.19
N SER A 382 -3.31 14.53 -8.39
CA SER A 382 -3.35 13.34 -7.56
C SER A 382 -3.86 13.65 -6.16
N VAL A 383 -4.56 12.68 -5.58
CA VAL A 383 -5.01 12.67 -4.19
C VAL A 383 -4.15 11.67 -3.42
N PRO A 384 -3.56 12.05 -2.28
CA PRO A 384 -2.87 11.09 -1.44
C PRO A 384 -3.80 9.93 -1.07
N GLN A 385 -3.36 8.69 -1.30
CA GLN A 385 -4.20 7.52 -1.02
C GLN A 385 -4.64 7.46 0.44
N GLY A 386 -3.77 7.87 1.38
CA GLY A 386 -4.11 7.98 2.79
C GLY A 386 -4.48 6.63 3.40
N GLN A 387 -5.29 6.68 4.47
CA GLN A 387 -5.86 5.50 5.11
C GLN A 387 -7.31 5.36 4.64
N ILE A 388 -7.67 4.21 4.10
CA ILE A 388 -8.98 3.93 3.52
C ILE A 388 -9.60 2.73 4.23
N HIS A 389 -10.88 2.83 4.60
CA HIS A 389 -11.62 1.70 5.17
C HIS A 389 -11.70 0.55 4.16
N GLY A 390 -11.37 -0.67 4.58
CA GLY A 390 -11.29 -1.81 3.68
C GLY A 390 -12.56 -2.05 2.84
N SER A 391 -13.74 -1.87 3.44
CA SER A 391 -15.01 -2.03 2.74
C SER A 391 -15.29 -0.97 1.67
N TRP A 392 -14.62 0.18 1.70
CA TRP A 392 -14.81 1.21 0.69
C TRP A 392 -14.47 0.72 -0.72
N TRP A 393 -13.42 -0.10 -0.84
CA TRP A 393 -13.00 -0.65 -2.13
C TRP A 393 -14.11 -1.48 -2.79
N ASP A 394 -14.82 -2.30 -2.01
CA ASP A 394 -15.94 -3.11 -2.50
C ASP A 394 -17.19 -2.27 -2.78
N ILE A 395 -17.41 -1.20 -2.02
CA ILE A 395 -18.53 -0.29 -2.21
C ILE A 395 -18.32 0.57 -3.46
N ALA A 396 -17.14 1.16 -3.63
CA ALA A 396 -16.87 2.10 -4.70
C ALA A 396 -16.63 1.41 -6.07
N LYS A 397 -16.13 0.17 -6.09
CA LYS A 397 -15.91 -0.55 -7.37
C LYS A 397 -17.18 -0.77 -8.19
N VAL A 398 -18.36 -0.83 -7.54
CA VAL A 398 -19.62 -1.06 -8.27
C VAL A 398 -20.16 0.20 -8.96
N ILE A 399 -19.62 1.39 -8.66
CA ILE A 399 -20.01 2.63 -9.35
C ILE A 399 -19.85 2.48 -10.86
N GLY A 400 -18.74 1.89 -11.32
CA GLY A 400 -18.46 1.74 -12.74
C GLY A 400 -19.52 0.91 -13.47
N THR A 401 -19.87 -0.26 -12.92
CA THR A 401 -20.94 -1.13 -13.47
C THR A 401 -22.31 -0.49 -13.35
N ASP A 402 -22.65 0.13 -12.21
CA ASP A 402 -23.95 0.78 -12.01
C ASP A 402 -24.13 1.97 -12.97
N VAL A 403 -23.05 2.73 -13.25
CA VAL A 403 -23.04 3.81 -14.25
C VAL A 403 -23.16 3.23 -15.66
N MET A 404 -22.46 2.17 -16.01
CA MET A 404 -22.53 1.52 -17.32
C MET A 404 -23.94 0.97 -17.61
N ASP A 405 -24.57 0.33 -16.62
CA ASP A 405 -25.91 -0.26 -16.73
C ASP A 405 -27.04 0.77 -16.73
N SER A 406 -26.72 2.04 -16.42
CA SER A 406 -27.70 3.13 -16.47
C SER A 406 -28.06 3.50 -17.91
N ASP A 407 -29.11 4.32 -18.10
CA ASP A 407 -29.49 4.85 -19.40
C ASP A 407 -28.68 6.12 -19.81
N GLY A 408 -27.67 6.50 -19.01
CA GLY A 408 -26.85 7.69 -19.20
C GLY A 408 -27.56 9.02 -18.93
N SER A 409 -28.84 9.00 -18.58
CA SER A 409 -29.57 10.20 -18.15
C SER A 409 -29.09 10.68 -16.77
N ASP A 410 -29.28 11.98 -16.49
CA ASP A 410 -28.98 12.54 -15.16
C ASP A 410 -29.69 11.76 -14.04
N ALA A 411 -30.91 11.28 -14.30
CA ALA A 411 -31.67 10.50 -13.33
C ALA A 411 -31.08 9.09 -13.12
N GLY A 412 -30.70 8.41 -14.21
CA GLY A 412 -30.07 7.08 -14.13
C GLY A 412 -28.71 7.13 -13.44
N LEU A 413 -27.85 8.08 -13.81
CA LEU A 413 -26.55 8.29 -13.20
C LEU A 413 -26.68 8.66 -11.71
N LYS A 414 -27.65 9.53 -11.38
CA LYS A 414 -27.92 9.88 -9.98
C LYS A 414 -28.37 8.68 -9.17
N ALA A 415 -29.18 7.78 -9.73
CA ALA A 415 -29.60 6.56 -9.05
C ALA A 415 -28.42 5.63 -8.71
N ALA A 416 -27.42 5.51 -9.61
CA ALA A 416 -26.19 4.79 -9.33
C ALA A 416 -25.41 5.40 -8.15
N LEU A 417 -25.28 6.75 -8.13
CA LEU A 417 -24.61 7.45 -7.03
C LEU A 417 -25.40 7.38 -5.72
N ASP A 418 -26.75 7.39 -5.75
CA ASP A 418 -27.58 7.21 -4.56
C ASP A 418 -27.41 5.80 -3.96
N ALA A 419 -27.28 4.78 -4.82
CA ALA A 419 -27.02 3.40 -4.37
C ALA A 419 -25.63 3.27 -3.71
N TYR A 420 -24.62 3.95 -4.26
CA TYR A 420 -23.31 4.06 -3.63
C TYR A 420 -23.38 4.75 -2.27
N GLN A 421 -24.01 5.94 -2.19
CA GLN A 421 -24.12 6.72 -0.95
C GLN A 421 -24.79 5.93 0.16
N ALA A 422 -25.87 5.21 -0.16
CA ALA A 422 -26.58 4.40 0.83
C ALA A 422 -25.65 3.35 1.48
N LYS A 423 -24.69 2.78 0.74
CA LYS A 423 -23.69 1.85 1.28
C LYS A 423 -22.64 2.57 2.13
N ILE A 424 -22.21 3.78 1.72
CA ILE A 424 -21.28 4.63 2.50
C ILE A 424 -21.93 5.03 3.84
N ASP A 425 -23.17 5.47 3.84
CA ASP A 425 -23.91 5.84 5.05
C ASP A 425 -24.07 4.64 5.99
N GLY A 426 -24.15 3.42 5.43
CA GLY A 426 -24.22 2.17 6.16
C GLY A 426 -22.95 1.81 6.93
N LEU A 427 -21.76 2.28 6.50
CA LEU A 427 -20.47 1.89 7.11
C LEU A 427 -20.36 2.22 8.61
N PHE A 428 -20.97 3.32 9.04
CA PHE A 428 -20.89 3.81 10.42
C PHE A 428 -22.27 3.79 11.14
N SER A 429 -23.31 3.31 10.45
CA SER A 429 -24.66 3.20 11.01
C SER A 429 -24.94 1.86 11.69
N MET A 430 -24.02 0.89 11.59
CA MET A 430 -24.14 -0.36 12.30
C MET A 430 -24.00 -0.10 13.81
N ASP A 431 -25.01 -0.55 14.56
CA ASP A 431 -24.90 -0.64 16.02
C ASP A 431 -23.77 -1.60 16.42
N GLU A 432 -23.29 -1.48 17.66
CA GLU A 432 -22.19 -2.30 18.17
C GLU A 432 -22.54 -3.80 18.11
N GLU A 433 -23.80 -4.17 18.22
CA GLU A 433 -24.29 -5.53 18.17
C GLU A 433 -24.13 -6.11 16.76
N THR A 434 -24.57 -5.39 15.73
CA THR A 434 -24.41 -5.80 14.32
C THR A 434 -22.93 -5.82 13.90
N ALA A 435 -22.13 -4.86 14.33
CA ALA A 435 -20.70 -4.80 14.02
C ALA A 435 -19.91 -5.98 14.61
N ARG A 436 -20.38 -6.55 15.73
CA ARG A 436 -19.76 -7.71 16.38
C ARG A 436 -20.32 -9.03 15.90
N ALA A 437 -21.51 -9.03 15.31
CA ALA A 437 -22.22 -10.23 14.87
C ALA A 437 -21.48 -10.91 13.70
N PHE A 438 -21.48 -12.25 13.73
CA PHE A 438 -21.04 -13.04 12.59
C PHE A 438 -22.23 -13.44 11.71
N THR A 439 -21.94 -13.62 10.42
CA THR A 439 -22.88 -14.15 9.43
C THR A 439 -22.22 -15.24 8.61
N VAL A 440 -23.02 -16.15 8.05
CA VAL A 440 -22.58 -17.09 7.02
C VAL A 440 -22.98 -16.52 5.67
N ILE A 441 -22.07 -16.54 4.70
CA ILE A 441 -22.32 -16.10 3.33
C ILE A 441 -21.69 -17.08 2.35
N GLY A 442 -22.33 -17.35 1.23
CA GLY A 442 -21.81 -18.31 0.25
C GLY A 442 -22.80 -18.62 -0.86
N ALA A 443 -22.48 -19.66 -1.63
CA ALA A 443 -23.37 -20.22 -2.64
C ALA A 443 -24.50 -21.07 -2.00
N ILE A 444 -25.07 -20.59 -0.89
CA ILE A 444 -26.05 -21.27 -0.04
C ILE A 444 -27.45 -20.90 -0.52
N ASN A 445 -28.35 -21.88 -0.62
CA ASN A 445 -29.75 -21.68 -0.98
C ASN A 445 -29.94 -20.84 -2.26
N ASP A 446 -29.10 -21.03 -3.27
CA ASP A 446 -29.13 -20.31 -4.55
C ASP A 446 -28.92 -18.78 -4.44
N THR A 447 -28.34 -18.29 -3.32
CA THR A 447 -28.14 -16.85 -3.10
C THR A 447 -26.85 -16.28 -3.75
N ALA A 448 -25.98 -17.13 -4.28
CA ALA A 448 -24.76 -16.77 -5.02
C ALA A 448 -23.92 -15.64 -4.35
N TRP A 449 -23.63 -15.77 -3.05
CA TRP A 449 -22.89 -14.78 -2.25
C TRP A 449 -23.61 -13.44 -2.00
N GLY A 450 -24.89 -13.35 -2.32
CA GLY A 450 -25.70 -12.13 -2.21
C GLY A 450 -26.46 -11.97 -0.89
N THR A 451 -26.44 -12.98 0.00
CA THR A 451 -27.24 -12.97 1.24
C THR A 451 -26.42 -13.43 2.43
N ASP A 452 -26.44 -12.62 3.49
CA ASP A 452 -25.88 -12.98 4.80
C ASP A 452 -26.93 -13.68 5.66
N PHE A 453 -26.58 -14.83 6.21
CA PHE A 453 -27.40 -15.57 7.17
C PHE A 453 -26.86 -15.32 8.57
N ALA A 454 -27.70 -14.81 9.46
CA ALA A 454 -27.34 -14.39 10.80
C ALA A 454 -26.85 -15.57 11.67
N MET A 455 -25.88 -15.28 12.53
CA MET A 455 -25.42 -16.17 13.59
C MET A 455 -25.73 -15.55 14.96
N THR A 456 -25.89 -16.40 15.98
CA THR A 456 -26.05 -15.97 17.37
C THR A 456 -24.88 -16.46 18.20
N GLU A 457 -24.34 -15.60 19.07
CA GLU A 457 -23.31 -15.99 20.02
C GLU A 457 -23.94 -16.79 21.18
N GLU A 458 -23.70 -18.11 21.22
CA GLU A 458 -24.19 -18.98 22.28
C GLU A 458 -23.31 -18.96 23.54
N SER A 459 -22.05 -18.68 23.37
CA SER A 459 -21.08 -18.44 24.45
C SER A 459 -19.93 -17.60 23.91
N GLU A 460 -19.11 -17.03 24.80
CA GLU A 460 -17.99 -16.16 24.41
C GLU A 460 -17.12 -16.77 23.28
N GLY A 461 -17.16 -16.15 22.10
CA GLY A 461 -16.43 -16.57 20.91
C GLY A 461 -17.02 -17.75 20.13
N VAL A 462 -18.18 -18.28 20.55
CA VAL A 462 -18.85 -19.41 19.85
C VAL A 462 -20.12 -18.91 19.19
N TRP A 463 -20.10 -18.86 17.87
CA TRP A 463 -21.20 -18.38 17.04
C TRP A 463 -21.88 -19.53 16.31
N VAL A 464 -23.20 -19.59 16.36
CA VAL A 464 -24.00 -20.63 15.74
C VAL A 464 -25.00 -20.01 14.75
N SER A 465 -25.08 -20.57 13.54
CA SER A 465 -26.03 -20.09 12.54
C SER A 465 -27.47 -20.25 13.03
N ASN A 466 -28.29 -19.21 12.83
CA ASN A 466 -29.69 -19.22 13.14
C ASN A 466 -30.51 -20.12 12.18
N ASP A 467 -29.95 -20.41 11.01
CA ASP A 467 -30.53 -21.21 9.96
C ASP A 467 -29.84 -22.57 9.82
N THR A 468 -30.60 -23.58 9.40
CA THR A 468 -30.06 -24.87 9.00
C THR A 468 -30.00 -24.94 7.48
N PHE A 469 -28.78 -25.19 6.94
CA PHE A 469 -28.53 -25.24 5.52
C PHE A 469 -28.47 -26.67 5.00
N HIS A 470 -29.12 -26.94 3.87
CA HIS A 470 -28.88 -28.14 3.08
C HIS A 470 -27.88 -27.80 1.95
N MET A 471 -26.64 -28.15 2.16
CA MET A 471 -25.57 -27.88 1.21
C MET A 471 -25.22 -29.15 0.43
N ALA A 472 -25.12 -29.03 -0.90
CA ALA A 472 -24.53 -30.08 -1.72
C ALA A 472 -23.00 -30.15 -1.48
N ALA A 473 -22.40 -31.31 -1.76
CA ALA A 473 -20.93 -31.41 -1.71
C ALA A 473 -20.30 -30.40 -2.68
N GLY A 474 -19.32 -29.64 -2.20
CA GLY A 474 -18.65 -28.58 -2.94
C GLY A 474 -19.37 -27.23 -2.90
N THR A 475 -20.40 -27.05 -2.07
CA THR A 475 -20.99 -25.74 -1.80
C THR A 475 -19.97 -24.90 -1.00
N GLN A 476 -19.61 -23.74 -1.54
CA GLN A 476 -18.61 -22.85 -0.94
C GLN A 476 -19.28 -21.77 -0.08
N PHE A 477 -18.70 -21.51 1.09
CA PHE A 477 -19.17 -20.47 2.01
C PHE A 477 -18.04 -19.92 2.88
N LYS A 478 -18.29 -18.78 3.50
CA LYS A 478 -17.44 -18.15 4.54
C LYS A 478 -18.30 -17.66 5.70
N CYS A 479 -17.66 -17.47 6.85
CA CYS A 479 -18.22 -16.65 7.91
C CYS A 479 -17.56 -15.27 7.85
N ARG A 480 -18.35 -14.20 8.04
CA ARG A 480 -17.81 -12.84 8.13
C ARG A 480 -18.43 -12.06 9.28
N GLN A 481 -17.69 -11.09 9.81
CA GLN A 481 -18.12 -10.24 10.91
C GLN A 481 -18.58 -8.87 10.38
N GLY A 482 -19.64 -8.34 10.99
CA GLY A 482 -20.13 -6.99 10.70
C GLY A 482 -20.53 -6.78 9.24
N LEU A 483 -21.02 -7.83 8.57
CA LEU A 483 -21.40 -7.82 7.14
C LEU A 483 -20.24 -7.35 6.21
N SER A 484 -19.00 -7.42 6.67
CA SER A 484 -17.82 -6.92 5.99
C SER A 484 -16.85 -8.04 5.62
N TRP A 485 -16.15 -7.89 4.51
CA TRP A 485 -15.04 -8.78 4.12
C TRP A 485 -13.73 -8.48 4.85
N SER A 486 -13.67 -7.43 5.68
CA SER A 486 -12.48 -7.07 6.46
C SER A 486 -12.13 -8.12 7.52
N VAL A 487 -13.12 -8.81 8.07
CA VAL A 487 -12.93 -9.96 8.96
C VAL A 487 -13.80 -11.09 8.44
N ASN A 488 -13.16 -12.11 7.88
CA ASN A 488 -13.86 -13.28 7.38
C ASN A 488 -13.05 -14.55 7.65
N PHE A 489 -13.74 -15.68 7.76
CA PHE A 489 -13.16 -16.98 8.02
C PHE A 489 -13.64 -17.96 6.95
N GLY A 490 -12.69 -18.69 6.39
CA GLY A 490 -12.89 -19.74 5.41
C GLY A 490 -12.09 -20.99 5.76
N GLY A 491 -12.01 -21.94 4.86
CA GLY A 491 -11.30 -23.21 4.99
C GLY A 491 -10.25 -23.41 3.90
N ASP A 492 -9.87 -24.68 3.68
CA ASP A 492 -8.87 -25.11 2.71
C ASP A 492 -9.42 -25.27 1.27
N GLY A 493 -10.67 -24.90 1.03
CA GLY A 493 -11.31 -24.97 -0.29
C GLY A 493 -10.80 -23.88 -1.26
N PRO A 494 -11.23 -23.91 -2.53
CA PRO A 494 -10.88 -22.87 -3.49
C PRO A 494 -11.19 -21.45 -2.96
N ASP A 495 -10.30 -20.50 -3.23
CA ASP A 495 -10.41 -19.11 -2.77
C ASP A 495 -10.48 -18.96 -1.24
N GLY A 496 -9.97 -19.96 -0.48
CA GLY A 496 -10.01 -19.97 0.98
C GLY A 496 -11.42 -20.10 1.56
N ASN A 497 -12.37 -20.70 0.83
CA ASN A 497 -13.74 -20.94 1.28
C ASN A 497 -13.85 -22.26 2.05
N PHE A 498 -14.84 -22.37 2.94
CA PHE A 498 -15.31 -23.67 3.42
C PHE A 498 -16.07 -24.40 2.30
N GLU A 499 -15.95 -25.75 2.26
CA GLU A 499 -16.67 -26.63 1.36
C GLU A 499 -17.55 -27.64 2.13
#